data_46dd979b51e95146dd0f751a9f5d07ce
#
_entry.id   46dd979b51e95146dd0f751a9f5d07ce
#
_cell.length_a   1.000
_cell.length_b   1.000
_cell.length_c   1.000
_cell.angle_alpha   90.00
_cell.angle_beta   90.00
_cell.angle_gamma   90.00
#
_symmetry.space_group_name_H-M   'P 1'
#
loop_
_entity.id
_entity.type
_entity.pdbx_description
1 polymer ?
#
loop_
_entity_poly.entity_id
_entity_poly.type
_entity_poly.pdbx_seq_one_letter_code
_entity_poly.pdbx_strand_id
1 'polypeptide(L)'
;MELWFSDYHTDKVKMSVKVEKQLFGEQTDFQRIDVFDSKEFGRFISSDGSIVFSEKDEFVYDEMIVHVPMAVHPNVRHVLVIGGGDGGVARELSYYKEIEEIDVVEPDEVF
;
A
#
# COMPACT_ATOMS: atom_id res chain seq x y z
N MET A 1 27.15 9.18 6.84
CA MET A 1 26.72 7.78 6.56
C MET A 1 25.48 7.83 5.68
N GLU A 2 25.46 7.01 4.65
CA GLU A 2 24.29 6.88 3.77
C GLU A 2 23.55 5.59 4.09
N LEU A 3 22.22 5.68 4.15
CA LEU A 3 21.37 4.51 4.33
C LEU A 3 20.58 4.27 3.05
N TRP A 4 20.60 3.03 2.59
CA TRP A 4 19.89 2.61 1.38
C TRP A 4 18.99 1.43 1.71
N PHE A 5 17.74 1.52 1.25
CA PHE A 5 16.82 0.39 1.26
C PHE A 5 16.88 -0.28 -0.11
N SER A 6 17.04 -1.60 -0.14
CA SER A 6 17.09 -2.36 -1.38
C SER A 6 15.91 -3.30 -1.48
N ASP A 7 15.18 -3.16 -2.58
CA ASP A 7 14.08 -4.04 -2.95
C ASP A 7 14.59 -5.00 -4.03
N TYR A 8 14.70 -6.27 -3.69
CA TYR A 8 15.22 -7.29 -4.60
C TYR A 8 14.10 -7.89 -5.43
N HIS A 9 14.15 -7.64 -6.73
CA HIS A 9 13.25 -8.30 -7.67
C HIS A 9 13.64 -9.77 -7.85
N THR A 10 14.94 -10.01 -7.98
CA THR A 10 15.56 -11.34 -7.96
C THR A 10 16.82 -11.24 -7.09
N ASP A 11 17.52 -12.35 -6.87
CA ASP A 11 18.80 -12.32 -6.16
C ASP A 11 19.90 -11.54 -6.91
N LYS A 12 19.65 -11.18 -8.18
CA LYS A 12 20.59 -10.48 -9.05
C LYS A 12 20.12 -9.12 -9.52
N VAL A 13 18.86 -8.76 -9.25
CA VAL A 13 18.28 -7.48 -9.67
C VAL A 13 17.62 -6.81 -8.48
N LYS A 14 18.05 -5.60 -8.18
CA LYS A 14 17.48 -4.82 -7.09
C LYS A 14 17.29 -3.36 -7.48
N MET A 15 16.31 -2.72 -6.84
CA MET A 15 16.17 -1.27 -6.85
C MET A 15 16.52 -0.76 -5.46
N SER A 16 17.34 0.27 -5.37
CA SER A 16 17.73 0.85 -4.08
C SER A 16 17.26 2.30 -3.98
N VAL A 17 16.73 2.64 -2.82
CA VAL A 17 16.25 3.98 -2.51
C VAL A 17 17.04 4.51 -1.32
N LYS A 18 17.60 5.71 -1.46
CA LYS A 18 18.29 6.36 -0.35
C LYS A 18 17.26 6.84 0.68
N VAL A 19 17.44 6.44 1.93
CA VAL A 19 16.53 6.78 3.01
C VAL A 19 17.18 7.70 4.02
N GLU A 20 16.37 8.57 4.62
CA GLU A 20 16.82 9.48 5.66
C GLU A 20 16.85 8.78 7.02
N LYS A 21 15.79 8.02 7.32
CA LYS A 21 15.68 7.26 8.57
C LYS A 21 14.59 6.21 8.48
N GLN A 22 14.69 5.23 9.34
CA GLN A 22 13.63 4.25 9.56
C GLN A 22 12.68 4.79 10.62
N LEU A 23 11.40 4.85 10.31
CA LEU A 23 10.37 5.36 11.21
C LEU A 23 9.73 4.27 12.04
N PHE A 24 9.67 3.05 11.50
CA PHE A 24 8.99 1.93 12.13
C PHE A 24 9.54 0.62 11.58
N GLY A 25 9.56 -0.41 12.40
CA GLY A 25 9.92 -1.76 11.97
C GLY A 25 9.34 -2.77 12.94
N GLU A 26 8.60 -3.75 12.44
CA GLU A 26 8.01 -4.81 13.25
C GLU A 26 7.83 -6.08 12.44
N GLN A 27 8.12 -7.21 13.09
CA GLN A 27 7.81 -8.53 12.57
C GLN A 27 6.48 -8.98 13.17
N THR A 28 5.45 -9.08 12.33
CA THR A 28 4.14 -9.60 12.75
C THR A 28 4.07 -11.11 12.49
N ASP A 29 2.95 -11.73 12.83
CA ASP A 29 2.72 -13.14 12.51
C ASP A 29 2.60 -13.39 11.00
N PHE A 30 2.40 -12.35 10.21
CA PHE A 30 2.14 -12.46 8.78
C PHE A 30 3.27 -11.93 7.91
N GLN A 31 3.97 -10.87 8.37
CA GLN A 31 4.94 -10.17 7.53
C GLN A 31 5.90 -9.32 8.36
N ARG A 32 7.01 -8.95 7.74
CA ARG A 32 7.91 -7.92 8.27
C ARG A 32 7.50 -6.58 7.66
N ILE A 33 7.11 -5.62 8.50
CA ILE A 33 6.72 -4.28 8.06
C ILE A 33 7.81 -3.29 8.46
N ASP A 34 8.29 -2.51 7.51
CA ASP A 34 9.22 -1.42 7.75
C ASP A 34 8.70 -0.16 7.08
N VAL A 35 8.85 0.97 7.78
CA VAL A 35 8.47 2.29 7.25
C VAL A 35 9.71 3.17 7.26
N PHE A 36 9.99 3.77 6.12
CA PHE A 36 11.15 4.65 5.95
C PHE A 36 10.72 6.03 5.46
N ASP A 37 11.55 7.00 5.77
CA ASP A 37 11.41 8.35 5.24
C ASP A 37 12.49 8.57 4.17
N SER A 38 12.07 9.06 3.00
CA SER A 38 12.98 9.35 1.89
C SER A 38 12.62 10.67 1.25
N LYS A 39 13.61 11.32 0.63
CA LYS A 39 13.37 12.57 -0.10
C LYS A 39 12.73 12.34 -1.45
N GLU A 40 13.06 11.22 -2.11
CA GLU A 40 12.60 10.94 -3.47
C GLU A 40 11.13 10.51 -3.52
N PHE A 41 10.72 9.64 -2.60
CA PHE A 41 9.37 9.06 -2.58
C PHE A 41 8.53 9.46 -1.37
N GLY A 42 9.06 10.31 -0.47
CA GLY A 42 8.41 10.58 0.81
C GLY A 42 8.50 9.36 1.72
N ARG A 43 7.48 9.14 2.53
CA ARG A 43 7.40 7.91 3.33
C ARG A 43 7.00 6.76 2.44
N PHE A 44 7.62 5.62 2.67
CA PHE A 44 7.20 4.40 2.01
C PHE A 44 7.20 3.24 2.99
N ILE A 45 6.38 2.24 2.67
CA ILE A 45 6.22 1.03 3.47
C ILE A 45 6.72 -0.14 2.65
N SER A 46 7.53 -0.99 3.30
CA SER A 46 7.92 -2.26 2.74
C SER A 46 7.29 -3.40 3.53
N SER A 47 6.92 -4.46 2.82
CA SER A 47 6.46 -5.72 3.39
C SER A 47 7.40 -6.82 2.92
N ASP A 48 8.01 -7.50 3.86
CA ASP A 48 8.98 -8.57 3.59
C ASP A 48 10.11 -8.14 2.63
N GLY A 49 10.54 -6.87 2.75
CA GLY A 49 11.62 -6.33 1.94
C GLY A 49 11.23 -5.79 0.58
N SER A 50 9.93 -5.80 0.24
CA SER A 50 9.41 -5.24 -1.01
C SER A 50 8.60 -3.98 -0.74
N ILE A 51 8.84 -2.94 -1.51
CA ILE A 51 8.08 -1.68 -1.38
C ILE A 51 6.63 -1.93 -1.81
N VAL A 52 5.70 -1.63 -0.91
CA VAL A 52 4.27 -1.82 -1.16
C VAL A 52 3.65 -0.54 -1.72
N PHE A 53 3.93 0.58 -1.08
CA PHE A 53 3.50 1.89 -1.58
C PHE A 53 4.35 3.00 -0.98
N SER A 54 4.32 4.18 -1.63
CA SER A 54 4.96 5.40 -1.16
C SER A 54 3.98 6.57 -1.20
N GLU A 55 4.25 7.63 -0.44
CA GLU A 55 3.44 8.84 -0.48
C GLU A 55 3.37 9.45 -1.88
N LYS A 56 4.45 9.32 -2.65
CA LYS A 56 4.53 9.91 -4.00
C LYS A 56 3.55 9.30 -4.98
N ASP A 57 3.31 7.99 -4.92
CA ASP A 57 2.58 7.26 -5.96
C ASP A 57 1.47 6.32 -5.45
N GLU A 58 1.16 6.35 -4.15
CA GLU A 58 0.14 5.45 -3.61
C GLU A 58 -1.22 5.63 -4.28
N PHE A 59 -1.53 6.84 -4.69
CA PHE A 59 -2.81 7.16 -5.34
C PHE A 59 -2.97 6.43 -6.67
N VAL A 60 -1.89 6.17 -7.40
CA VAL A 60 -1.95 5.48 -8.70
C VAL A 60 -2.54 4.08 -8.52
N TYR A 61 -2.02 3.33 -7.57
CA TYR A 61 -2.53 1.99 -7.27
C TYR A 61 -3.98 2.03 -6.80
N ASP A 62 -4.27 2.89 -5.82
CA ASP A 62 -5.60 2.96 -5.21
C ASP A 62 -6.66 3.41 -6.21
N GLU A 63 -6.37 4.40 -7.03
CA GLU A 63 -7.29 4.86 -8.06
C GLU A 63 -7.53 3.80 -9.13
N MET A 64 -6.49 3.12 -9.59
CA MET A 64 -6.63 2.13 -10.65
C MET A 64 -7.39 0.89 -10.20
N ILE A 65 -7.13 0.40 -8.98
CA ILE A 65 -7.80 -0.80 -8.49
C ILE A 65 -9.29 -0.54 -8.19
N VAL A 66 -9.66 0.70 -7.89
CA VAL A 66 -11.05 1.08 -7.59
C VAL A 66 -11.81 1.53 -8.83
N HIS A 67 -11.31 2.56 -9.51
CA HIS A 67 -12.10 3.23 -10.53
C HIS A 67 -12.26 2.43 -11.81
N VAL A 68 -11.33 1.58 -12.18
CA VAL A 68 -11.48 0.73 -13.35
C VAL A 68 -12.62 -0.28 -13.19
N PRO A 69 -12.68 -1.09 -12.12
CA PRO A 69 -13.82 -1.98 -11.89
C PRO A 69 -15.14 -1.23 -11.71
N MET A 70 -15.14 -0.08 -11.03
CA MET A 70 -16.34 0.71 -10.83
C MET A 70 -16.90 1.26 -12.13
N ALA A 71 -16.04 1.60 -13.08
CA ALA A 71 -16.47 2.08 -14.39
C ALA A 71 -17.07 0.96 -15.25
N VAL A 72 -16.70 -0.27 -15.03
CA VAL A 72 -17.16 -1.43 -15.81
C VAL A 72 -18.44 -2.04 -15.23
N HIS A 73 -18.52 -2.18 -13.92
CA HIS A 73 -19.69 -2.77 -13.27
C HIS A 73 -20.83 -1.74 -13.18
N PRO A 74 -22.04 -2.06 -13.69
CA PRO A 74 -23.08 -1.05 -13.83
C PRO A 74 -23.78 -0.64 -12.53
N ASN A 75 -23.70 -1.42 -11.47
CA ASN A 75 -24.52 -1.16 -10.28
C ASN A 75 -23.86 -1.77 -9.03
N VAL A 76 -22.81 -1.12 -8.56
CA VAL A 76 -22.08 -1.56 -7.38
C VAL A 76 -22.71 -0.97 -6.13
N ARG A 77 -23.17 -1.81 -5.19
CA ARG A 77 -23.75 -1.41 -3.90
C ARG A 77 -22.99 -1.95 -2.71
N HIS A 78 -22.38 -3.11 -2.86
CA HIS A 78 -21.64 -3.79 -1.81
C HIS A 78 -20.24 -4.13 -2.32
N VAL A 79 -19.21 -3.80 -1.54
CA VAL A 79 -17.81 -4.02 -1.90
C VAL A 79 -17.11 -4.74 -0.77
N LEU A 80 -16.36 -5.77 -1.12
CA LEU A 80 -15.44 -6.45 -0.21
C LEU A 80 -14.02 -6.14 -0.64
N VAL A 81 -13.23 -5.60 0.27
CA VAL A 81 -11.80 -5.37 0.07
C VAL A 81 -11.03 -6.39 0.88
N ILE A 82 -10.26 -7.23 0.22
CA ILE A 82 -9.41 -8.23 0.86
C ILE A 82 -7.99 -7.68 0.90
N GLY A 83 -7.48 -7.48 2.10
CA GLY A 83 -6.27 -6.68 2.32
C GLY A 83 -6.61 -5.20 2.38
N GLY A 84 -5.65 -4.33 2.16
CA GLY A 84 -5.89 -2.89 2.09
C GLY A 84 -6.17 -2.23 3.44
N GLY A 85 -5.59 -2.76 4.51
CA GLY A 85 -5.74 -2.20 5.86
C GLY A 85 -5.18 -0.79 6.02
N ASP A 86 -4.39 -0.32 5.04
CA ASP A 86 -3.90 1.05 4.99
C ASP A 86 -5.00 2.09 4.71
N GLY A 87 -6.17 1.65 4.21
CA GLY A 87 -7.32 2.51 3.99
C GLY A 87 -7.39 3.23 2.65
N GLY A 88 -6.37 3.12 1.80
CA GLY A 88 -6.33 3.82 0.52
C GLY A 88 -7.44 3.41 -0.45
N VAL A 89 -7.69 2.11 -0.56
CA VAL A 89 -8.75 1.56 -1.40
C VAL A 89 -10.12 1.97 -0.86
N ALA A 90 -10.33 1.87 0.45
CA ALA A 90 -11.58 2.29 1.09
C ALA A 90 -11.84 3.78 0.89
N ARG A 91 -10.79 4.61 0.95
CA ARG A 91 -10.89 6.04 0.68
C ARG A 91 -11.44 6.30 -0.72
N GLU A 92 -10.89 5.64 -1.75
CA GLU A 92 -11.33 5.83 -3.13
C GLU A 92 -12.75 5.31 -3.35
N LEU A 93 -13.12 4.20 -2.72
CA LEU A 93 -14.49 3.68 -2.78
C LEU A 93 -15.48 4.63 -2.13
N SER A 94 -15.07 5.36 -1.11
CA SER A 94 -15.97 6.28 -0.38
C SER A 94 -16.48 7.46 -1.22
N TYR A 95 -15.85 7.72 -2.37
CA TYR A 95 -16.31 8.77 -3.28
C TYR A 95 -17.56 8.37 -4.07
N TYR A 96 -17.93 7.10 -4.08
CA TYR A 96 -19.12 6.60 -4.78
C TYR A 96 -20.32 6.57 -3.86
N LYS A 97 -21.27 7.46 -4.07
CA LYS A 97 -22.45 7.62 -3.21
C LYS A 97 -23.43 6.45 -3.29
N GLU A 98 -23.43 5.72 -4.40
CA GLU A 98 -24.28 4.55 -4.62
C GLU A 98 -23.83 3.30 -3.85
N ILE A 99 -22.60 3.27 -3.35
CA ILE A 99 -22.12 2.17 -2.51
C ILE A 99 -22.78 2.29 -1.13
N GLU A 100 -23.45 1.22 -0.71
CA GLU A 100 -24.14 1.14 0.57
C GLU A 100 -23.26 0.59 1.67
N GLU A 101 -22.37 -0.34 1.32
CA GLU A 101 -21.53 -1.03 2.29
C GLU A 101 -20.16 -1.36 1.72
N ILE A 102 -19.13 -1.09 2.51
CA ILE A 102 -17.74 -1.44 2.20
C ILE A 102 -17.19 -2.24 3.37
N ASP A 103 -16.83 -3.50 3.13
CA ASP A 103 -16.18 -4.36 4.09
C ASP A 103 -14.71 -4.49 3.75
N VAL A 104 -13.84 -4.21 4.71
CA VAL A 104 -12.39 -4.36 4.57
C VAL A 104 -11.93 -5.47 5.50
N VAL A 105 -11.28 -6.48 4.94
CA VAL A 105 -10.74 -7.62 5.69
C VAL A 105 -9.23 -7.61 5.58
N GLU A 106 -8.56 -7.28 6.67
CA GLU A 106 -7.12 -7.27 6.77
C GLU A 106 -6.69 -8.23 7.88
N PRO A 107 -5.94 -9.32 7.56
CA PRO A 107 -5.52 -10.29 8.56
C PRO A 107 -4.46 -9.79 9.52
N ASP A 108 -3.71 -8.76 9.15
CA ASP A 108 -2.62 -8.20 9.96
C ASP A 108 -3.07 -6.90 10.62
N GLU A 109 -3.31 -6.93 11.92
CA GLU A 109 -3.78 -5.78 12.68
C GLU A 109 -2.76 -4.63 12.78
N VAL A 110 -1.49 -4.91 12.49
CA VAL A 110 -0.41 -3.90 12.49
C VAL A 110 -0.39 -3.14 11.17
N PHE A 111 -0.72 -3.81 10.06
CA PHE A 111 -0.75 -3.19 8.74
C PHE A 111 -1.97 -2.30 8.60
#